data_d53fd2c7345844c5269f0c7ab9de03d8
#
_entry.id   d53fd2c7345844c5269f0c7ab9de03d8
#
_cell.length_a   1.000
_cell.length_b   1.000
_cell.length_c   1.000
_cell.angle_alpha   90.00
_cell.angle_beta   90.00
_cell.angle_gamma   90.00
#
_symmetry.space_group_name_H-M   'P 1'
#
loop_
_entity.id
_entity.type
_entity.pdbx_description
1 polymer ?
#
loop_
_entity_poly.entity_id
_entity_poly.type
_entity_poly.pdbx_seq_one_letter_code
_entity_poly.pdbx_strand_id
1 'polypeptide(L)'
;MYFAISAKLRDAGHEVTVLERDPWAATYGWGVVYWDDLLDVLYRNDPESAREITARSVLWQDQEVRVHGINGEQTAYFGGYGYSIGRSALLDILARRATQLGVDVQYSQHVAEPSALPPADLVVAADGANSRIRDHHKEFGTRVEVGLNPYIWLGTEQPFRSFVFSFNRTPAGWIWLHAYPSVAGISTCIVECSPHTWKALGLDLLGDDEGVQLLEGIFQRALDGHRLLSRSRGAPAHWQRFAHVTNDSWYHDTTVLLGDAAHTTHFTLGSGTRLAMIDAVVLAHSLREYPDVQGALREYDLHRRAELHPVQAAARTSMAWFEHVDQYLDRDAVAFAHAMSVRHAGQSPWHHQLHLATQITAVRGARRAFATGRRWYLARRRGDMAARQRPWDGDEGSAGSESPRSVSAPRPGAPGN
;
A
#
# COMPACT_ATOMS: atom_id res chain seq x y z
N MET A 1 -1.53 -9.84 -11.84
CA MET A 1 -0.09 -9.83 -12.23
C MET A 1 0.77 -10.74 -11.36
N TYR A 2 0.96 -10.50 -10.06
CA TYR A 2 1.91 -11.28 -9.26
C TYR A 2 1.52 -12.75 -9.09
N PHE A 3 0.23 -13.08 -9.06
CA PHE A 3 -0.25 -14.47 -9.14
C PHE A 3 0.15 -15.12 -10.47
N ALA A 4 -0.06 -14.44 -11.59
CA ALA A 4 0.30 -14.96 -12.91
C ALA A 4 1.81 -15.27 -13.01
N ILE A 5 2.66 -14.38 -12.51
CA ILE A 5 4.11 -14.61 -12.36
C ILE A 5 4.37 -15.86 -11.52
N SER A 6 3.74 -15.93 -10.35
CA SER A 6 3.95 -17.03 -9.40
C SER A 6 3.50 -18.39 -9.96
N ALA A 7 2.39 -18.42 -10.69
CA ALA A 7 1.89 -19.63 -11.36
C ALA A 7 2.85 -20.10 -12.47
N LYS A 8 3.25 -19.19 -13.36
CA LYS A 8 4.20 -19.50 -14.46
C LYS A 8 5.57 -19.95 -13.96
N LEU A 9 6.05 -19.42 -12.85
CA LEU A 9 7.32 -19.85 -12.25
C LEU A 9 7.24 -21.26 -11.65
N ARG A 10 6.06 -21.72 -11.25
CA ARG A 10 5.86 -23.05 -10.69
C ARG A 10 5.56 -24.10 -11.75
N ASP A 11 4.82 -23.71 -12.77
CA ASP A 11 4.53 -24.54 -13.92
C ASP A 11 4.40 -23.66 -15.19
N ALA A 12 5.40 -23.76 -16.06
CA ALA A 12 5.41 -23.04 -17.33
C ALA A 12 4.31 -23.49 -18.30
N GLY A 13 3.72 -24.67 -18.08
CA GLY A 13 2.62 -25.22 -18.88
C GLY A 13 1.27 -24.53 -18.67
N HIS A 14 1.09 -23.79 -17.57
CA HIS A 14 -0.12 -23.01 -17.38
C HIS A 14 -0.28 -21.94 -18.48
N GLU A 15 -1.43 -21.90 -19.09
CA GLU A 15 -1.86 -20.78 -19.95
C GLU A 15 -2.55 -19.73 -19.05
N VAL A 16 -1.95 -18.55 -18.95
CA VAL A 16 -2.42 -17.50 -18.03
C VAL A 16 -2.73 -16.24 -18.80
N THR A 17 -3.99 -15.81 -18.74
CA THR A 17 -4.45 -14.51 -19.25
C THR A 17 -4.80 -13.59 -18.09
N VAL A 18 -4.33 -12.36 -18.14
CA VAL A 18 -4.69 -11.29 -17.20
C VAL A 18 -5.52 -10.25 -17.93
N LEU A 19 -6.76 -10.08 -17.50
CA LEU A 19 -7.66 -9.03 -17.98
C LEU A 19 -7.57 -7.84 -17.04
N GLU A 20 -7.05 -6.70 -17.54
CA GLU A 20 -6.94 -5.47 -16.77
C GLU A 20 -7.90 -4.42 -17.34
N ARG A 21 -8.75 -3.89 -16.45
CA ARG A 21 -9.77 -2.89 -16.82
C ARG A 21 -9.14 -1.60 -17.35
N ASP A 22 -8.07 -1.16 -16.72
CA ASP A 22 -7.45 0.12 -17.01
C ASP A 22 -6.46 0.01 -18.19
N PRO A 23 -6.19 1.11 -18.90
CA PRO A 23 -5.16 1.11 -19.93
C PRO A 23 -3.77 0.89 -19.33
N TRP A 24 -2.83 0.45 -20.15
CA TRP A 24 -1.44 0.28 -19.74
C TRP A 24 -0.90 1.53 -19.06
N ALA A 25 -0.19 1.35 -17.96
CA ALA A 25 0.37 2.41 -17.14
C ALA A 25 -0.63 3.25 -16.33
N ALA A 26 -1.93 3.02 -16.41
CA ALA A 26 -2.87 3.65 -15.48
C ALA A 26 -2.64 3.16 -14.05
N THR A 27 -2.72 4.07 -13.08
CA THR A 27 -2.62 3.75 -11.67
C THR A 27 -3.34 4.77 -10.83
N TYR A 28 -3.86 4.33 -9.69
CA TYR A 28 -4.48 5.17 -8.67
C TYR A 28 -3.56 5.24 -7.45
N GLY A 29 -3.46 6.44 -6.85
CA GLY A 29 -2.58 6.68 -5.71
C GLY A 29 -1.10 6.74 -6.11
N TRP A 30 -0.22 6.93 -5.12
CA TRP A 30 1.16 7.34 -5.34
C TRP A 30 2.15 6.24 -5.00
N GLY A 31 2.17 5.78 -3.77
CA GLY A 31 3.11 4.76 -3.33
C GLY A 31 2.48 3.74 -2.39
N VAL A 32 3.19 2.66 -2.19
CA VAL A 32 2.88 1.61 -1.23
C VAL A 32 4.07 1.38 -0.34
N VAL A 33 3.81 1.02 0.93
CA VAL A 33 4.84 0.72 1.92
C VAL A 33 4.91 -0.78 2.17
N TYR A 34 6.11 -1.25 2.53
CA TYR A 34 6.33 -2.64 2.90
C TYR A 34 7.58 -2.79 3.79
N TRP A 35 7.78 -3.99 4.31
CA TRP A 35 8.89 -4.32 5.22
C TRP A 35 9.66 -5.54 4.75
N ASP A 36 10.71 -5.91 5.49
CA ASP A 36 11.60 -7.02 5.18
C ASP A 36 10.90 -8.37 4.97
N ASP A 37 9.80 -8.61 5.66
CA ASP A 37 9.04 -9.86 5.54
C ASP A 37 8.44 -10.07 4.14
N LEU A 38 7.96 -8.99 3.49
CA LEU A 38 7.57 -9.08 2.09
C LEU A 38 8.77 -9.37 1.20
N LEU A 39 9.91 -8.69 1.39
CA LEU A 39 11.12 -8.96 0.62
C LEU A 39 11.55 -10.42 0.73
N ASP A 40 11.47 -11.01 1.92
CA ASP A 40 11.80 -12.44 2.11
C ASP A 40 10.90 -13.35 1.27
N VAL A 41 9.62 -13.02 1.14
CA VAL A 41 8.67 -13.76 0.29
C VAL A 41 9.00 -13.56 -1.19
N LEU A 42 9.23 -12.30 -1.61
CA LEU A 42 9.52 -11.97 -3.00
C LEU A 42 10.82 -12.64 -3.49
N TYR A 43 11.90 -12.56 -2.72
CA TYR A 43 13.19 -13.19 -3.07
C TYR A 43 13.11 -14.70 -3.15
N ARG A 44 12.26 -15.34 -2.34
CA ARG A 44 12.03 -16.80 -2.43
C ARG A 44 11.16 -17.21 -3.61
N ASN A 45 10.23 -16.36 -4.01
CA ASN A 45 9.28 -16.66 -5.07
C ASN A 45 9.80 -16.27 -6.46
N ASP A 46 10.26 -15.04 -6.64
CA ASP A 46 10.82 -14.49 -7.87
C ASP A 46 11.95 -13.49 -7.57
N PRO A 47 13.20 -13.96 -7.49
CA PRO A 47 14.36 -13.10 -7.21
C PRO A 47 14.55 -11.96 -8.22
N GLU A 48 14.07 -12.12 -9.45
CA GLU A 48 14.21 -11.11 -10.51
C GLU A 48 13.31 -9.90 -10.22
N SER A 49 11.99 -10.11 -10.00
CA SER A 49 11.11 -9.03 -9.57
C SER A 49 11.55 -8.43 -8.24
N ALA A 50 12.01 -9.26 -7.29
CA ALA A 50 12.44 -8.79 -5.98
C ALA A 50 13.60 -7.79 -6.07
N ARG A 51 14.62 -8.07 -6.93
CA ARG A 51 15.76 -7.15 -7.15
C ARG A 51 15.30 -5.84 -7.77
N GLU A 52 14.43 -5.88 -8.78
CA GLU A 52 13.92 -4.67 -9.41
C GLU A 52 13.06 -3.83 -8.45
N ILE A 53 12.20 -4.48 -7.67
CA ILE A 53 11.38 -3.82 -6.65
C ILE A 53 12.31 -3.15 -5.62
N THR A 54 13.30 -3.87 -5.10
CA THR A 54 14.25 -3.33 -4.13
C THR A 54 15.04 -2.15 -4.71
N ALA A 55 15.50 -2.25 -5.94
CA ALA A 55 16.28 -1.20 -6.61
C ALA A 55 15.50 0.11 -6.84
N ARG A 56 14.17 0.01 -6.99
CA ARG A 56 13.29 1.18 -7.20
C ARG A 56 12.58 1.65 -5.94
N SER A 57 12.86 1.01 -4.81
CA SER A 57 12.24 1.38 -3.53
C SER A 57 13.06 2.42 -2.79
N VAL A 58 12.35 3.27 -2.08
CA VAL A 58 12.92 4.25 -1.15
C VAL A 58 12.93 3.65 0.24
N LEU A 59 14.10 3.70 0.89
CA LEU A 59 14.24 3.36 2.30
C LEU A 59 13.93 4.59 3.15
N TRP A 60 12.95 4.49 4.03
CA TRP A 60 12.74 5.48 5.08
C TRP A 60 13.19 4.91 6.44
N GLN A 61 13.76 5.77 7.27
CA GLN A 61 14.20 5.46 8.62
C GLN A 61 13.50 6.41 9.60
N ASP A 62 12.93 5.84 10.63
CA ASP A 62 12.04 6.48 11.60
C ASP A 62 10.59 6.66 11.14
N GLN A 63 9.76 6.61 12.15
CA GLN A 63 8.37 7.05 12.09
C GLN A 63 8.21 8.14 13.15
N GLU A 64 7.56 9.23 12.79
CA GLU A 64 7.36 10.37 13.68
C GLU A 64 5.91 10.84 13.69
N VAL A 65 5.50 11.34 14.84
CA VAL A 65 4.23 12.01 15.03
C VAL A 65 4.50 13.47 15.30
N ARG A 66 3.82 14.35 14.56
CA ARG A 66 3.81 15.80 14.76
C ARG A 66 2.40 16.21 15.15
N VAL A 67 2.25 16.85 16.29
CA VAL A 67 0.96 17.34 16.79
C VAL A 67 1.00 18.87 16.82
N HIS A 68 0.15 19.49 16.00
CA HIS A 68 -0.01 20.93 15.89
C HIS A 68 -1.31 21.32 16.62
N GLY A 69 -1.23 21.49 17.93
CA GLY A 69 -2.33 21.84 18.82
C GLY A 69 -2.28 23.31 19.30
N ILE A 70 -3.08 23.61 20.32
CA ILE A 70 -3.12 24.95 20.95
C ILE A 70 -1.76 25.32 21.57
N ASN A 71 -1.04 24.35 22.10
CA ASN A 71 0.25 24.52 22.78
C ASN A 71 1.45 24.57 21.81
N GLY A 72 1.20 24.75 20.51
CA GLY A 72 2.24 24.74 19.48
C GLY A 72 2.49 23.38 18.88
N GLU A 73 3.66 23.21 18.28
CA GLU A 73 4.10 21.98 17.63
C GLU A 73 4.89 21.10 18.59
N GLN A 74 4.54 19.83 18.64
CA GLN A 74 5.27 18.81 19.39
C GLN A 74 5.55 17.62 18.47
N THR A 75 6.75 17.06 18.57
CA THR A 75 7.17 15.89 17.79
C THR A 75 7.60 14.75 18.69
N ALA A 76 7.16 13.54 18.37
CA ALA A 76 7.59 12.30 19.02
C ALA A 76 7.95 11.23 17.98
N TYR A 77 8.78 10.27 18.37
CA TYR A 77 9.36 9.28 17.48
C TYR A 77 9.01 7.85 17.91
N PHE A 78 8.71 7.00 16.92
CA PHE A 78 8.53 5.56 17.15
C PHE A 78 9.81 4.76 16.87
N GLY A 79 10.69 5.30 16.01
CA GLY A 79 11.78 4.53 15.42
C GLY A 79 11.29 3.52 14.38
N GLY A 80 12.17 2.64 13.95
CA GLY A 80 11.88 1.65 12.92
C GLY A 80 12.34 2.09 11.54
N TYR A 81 12.04 1.28 10.53
CA TYR A 81 12.30 1.58 9.13
C TYR A 81 11.34 0.75 8.27
N GLY A 82 11.23 1.13 7.02
CA GLY A 82 10.51 0.39 6.00
C GLY A 82 10.92 0.85 4.61
N TYR A 83 10.29 0.27 3.65
CA TYR A 83 10.48 0.57 2.25
C TYR A 83 9.19 1.10 1.66
N SER A 84 9.31 1.90 0.64
CA SER A 84 8.19 2.33 -0.17
C SER A 84 8.58 2.33 -1.64
N ILE A 85 7.62 2.06 -2.50
CA ILE A 85 7.78 2.08 -3.94
C ILE A 85 6.60 2.79 -4.58
N GLY A 86 6.85 3.57 -5.62
CA GLY A 86 5.77 4.13 -6.42
C GLY A 86 4.91 3.03 -7.03
N ARG A 87 3.59 3.17 -6.89
CA ARG A 87 2.66 2.14 -7.39
C ARG A 87 2.82 1.89 -8.88
N SER A 88 3.10 2.94 -9.67
CA SER A 88 3.37 2.82 -11.10
C SER A 88 4.64 1.99 -11.39
N ALA A 89 5.72 2.22 -10.65
CA ALA A 89 6.95 1.48 -10.81
C ALA A 89 6.75 -0.01 -10.47
N LEU A 90 5.99 -0.30 -9.40
CA LEU A 90 5.65 -1.67 -9.05
C LEU A 90 4.84 -2.36 -10.15
N LEU A 91 3.81 -1.69 -10.68
CA LEU A 91 2.98 -2.24 -11.76
C LEU A 91 3.81 -2.48 -13.03
N ASP A 92 4.71 -1.55 -13.41
CA ASP A 92 5.59 -1.70 -14.58
C ASP A 92 6.53 -2.91 -14.43
N ILE A 93 7.10 -3.12 -13.25
CA ILE A 93 7.95 -4.29 -12.95
C ILE A 93 7.14 -5.58 -13.14
N LEU A 94 5.99 -5.65 -12.50
CA LEU A 94 5.16 -6.86 -12.53
C LEU A 94 4.61 -7.16 -13.93
N ALA A 95 4.20 -6.13 -14.67
CA ALA A 95 3.69 -6.30 -16.02
C ALA A 95 4.78 -6.84 -16.98
N ARG A 96 5.97 -6.21 -16.96
CA ARG A 96 7.11 -6.69 -17.77
C ARG A 96 7.49 -8.13 -17.41
N ARG A 97 7.56 -8.44 -16.12
CA ARG A 97 7.90 -9.78 -15.67
C ARG A 97 6.86 -10.82 -16.08
N ALA A 98 5.58 -10.52 -15.96
CA ALA A 98 4.49 -11.39 -16.41
C ALA A 98 4.61 -11.69 -17.92
N THR A 99 4.81 -10.64 -18.74
CA THR A 99 5.01 -10.80 -20.19
C THR A 99 6.25 -11.63 -20.53
N GLN A 100 7.38 -11.42 -19.84
CA GLN A 100 8.60 -12.22 -20.02
C GLN A 100 8.37 -13.71 -19.73
N LEU A 101 7.48 -14.04 -18.82
CA LEU A 101 7.11 -15.42 -18.49
C LEU A 101 6.01 -16.00 -19.41
N GLY A 102 5.60 -15.25 -20.44
CA GLY A 102 4.60 -15.70 -21.40
C GLY A 102 3.15 -15.58 -20.90
N VAL A 103 2.88 -14.69 -19.95
CA VAL A 103 1.51 -14.32 -19.55
C VAL A 103 0.91 -13.40 -20.61
N ASP A 104 -0.30 -13.70 -21.07
CA ASP A 104 -1.09 -12.83 -21.94
C ASP A 104 -1.75 -11.73 -21.08
N VAL A 105 -1.24 -10.49 -21.19
CA VAL A 105 -1.77 -9.35 -20.44
C VAL A 105 -2.56 -8.43 -21.35
N GLN A 106 -3.87 -8.42 -21.16
CA GLN A 106 -4.82 -7.63 -21.97
C GLN A 106 -5.30 -6.45 -21.15
N TYR A 107 -5.00 -5.23 -21.62
CA TYR A 107 -5.40 -3.97 -21.03
C TYR A 107 -6.71 -3.44 -21.62
N SER A 108 -7.37 -2.53 -20.91
CA SER A 108 -8.66 -1.95 -21.29
C SER A 108 -9.75 -3.02 -21.47
N GLN A 109 -9.66 -4.12 -20.73
CA GLN A 109 -10.60 -5.23 -20.73
C GLN A 109 -11.47 -5.16 -19.48
N HIS A 110 -12.62 -4.53 -19.60
CA HIS A 110 -13.57 -4.41 -18.50
C HIS A 110 -14.51 -5.62 -18.47
N VAL A 111 -14.33 -6.46 -17.44
CA VAL A 111 -15.25 -7.58 -17.17
C VAL A 111 -16.43 -7.05 -16.33
N ALA A 112 -17.58 -6.88 -16.98
CA ALA A 112 -18.78 -6.38 -16.31
C ALA A 112 -19.46 -7.49 -15.48
N GLU A 113 -19.47 -8.72 -16.01
CA GLU A 113 -20.11 -9.90 -15.43
C GLU A 113 -19.21 -11.14 -15.61
N PRO A 114 -19.24 -12.11 -14.68
CA PRO A 114 -18.47 -13.35 -14.80
C PRO A 114 -18.75 -14.12 -16.08
N SER A 115 -19.98 -14.05 -16.60
CA SER A 115 -20.39 -14.69 -17.85
C SER A 115 -19.67 -14.18 -19.10
N ALA A 116 -19.05 -13.00 -19.03
CA ALA A 116 -18.24 -12.41 -20.09
C ALA A 116 -16.79 -12.93 -20.10
N LEU A 117 -16.39 -13.70 -19.11
CA LEU A 117 -15.05 -14.29 -19.04
C LEU A 117 -14.90 -15.41 -20.09
N PRO A 118 -13.73 -15.54 -20.71
CA PRO A 118 -13.43 -16.69 -21.54
C PRO A 118 -13.45 -17.97 -20.70
N PRO A 119 -13.77 -19.14 -21.29
CA PRO A 119 -13.67 -20.42 -20.59
C PRO A 119 -12.26 -20.63 -20.01
N ALA A 120 -12.20 -21.04 -18.74
CA ALA A 120 -10.96 -21.29 -18.04
C ALA A 120 -11.17 -22.37 -16.95
N ASP A 121 -10.12 -23.14 -16.67
CA ASP A 121 -10.13 -24.13 -15.59
C ASP A 121 -10.17 -23.46 -14.20
N LEU A 122 -9.68 -22.23 -14.11
CA LEU A 122 -9.63 -21.42 -12.89
C LEU A 122 -9.82 -19.95 -13.21
N VAL A 123 -10.71 -19.28 -12.49
CA VAL A 123 -10.88 -17.83 -12.49
C VAL A 123 -10.36 -17.25 -11.19
N VAL A 124 -9.38 -16.35 -11.28
CA VAL A 124 -8.84 -15.64 -10.12
C VAL A 124 -9.37 -14.21 -10.09
N ALA A 125 -10.33 -13.96 -9.22
CA ALA A 125 -10.90 -12.63 -8.99
C ALA A 125 -9.94 -11.78 -8.16
N ALA A 126 -9.22 -10.87 -8.82
CA ALA A 126 -8.29 -9.92 -8.24
C ALA A 126 -8.67 -8.47 -8.59
N ASP A 127 -9.98 -8.22 -8.76
CA ASP A 127 -10.58 -6.98 -9.23
C ASP A 127 -10.86 -5.95 -8.12
N GLY A 128 -10.26 -6.15 -6.94
CA GLY A 128 -10.17 -5.16 -5.86
C GLY A 128 -11.35 -5.16 -4.89
N ALA A 129 -11.39 -4.18 -3.99
CA ALA A 129 -12.38 -4.09 -2.91
C ALA A 129 -13.83 -4.05 -3.42
N ASN A 130 -14.05 -3.48 -4.60
CA ASN A 130 -15.36 -3.41 -5.27
C ASN A 130 -15.52 -4.52 -6.32
N SER A 131 -15.06 -5.72 -6.02
CA SER A 131 -15.06 -6.87 -6.91
C SER A 131 -16.46 -7.22 -7.38
N ARG A 132 -16.67 -7.16 -8.69
CA ARG A 132 -17.93 -7.57 -9.33
C ARG A 132 -18.06 -9.09 -9.41
N ILE A 133 -16.94 -9.77 -9.60
CA ILE A 133 -16.93 -11.24 -9.62
C ILE A 133 -17.37 -11.77 -8.25
N ARG A 134 -16.81 -11.23 -7.16
CA ARG A 134 -17.24 -11.58 -5.80
C ARG A 134 -18.72 -11.30 -5.57
N ASP A 135 -19.18 -10.10 -5.93
CA ASP A 135 -20.54 -9.64 -5.63
C ASP A 135 -21.60 -10.41 -6.45
N HIS A 136 -21.20 -11.06 -7.54
CA HIS A 136 -22.07 -11.94 -8.34
C HIS A 136 -22.36 -13.28 -7.62
N HIS A 137 -21.47 -13.74 -6.76
CA HIS A 137 -21.57 -15.04 -6.08
C HIS A 137 -21.86 -14.87 -4.59
N LYS A 138 -23.10 -15.16 -4.17
CA LYS A 138 -23.53 -15.10 -2.76
C LYS A 138 -22.84 -16.13 -1.86
N GLU A 139 -22.31 -17.17 -2.45
CA GLU A 139 -21.61 -18.29 -1.82
C GLU A 139 -20.33 -17.86 -1.11
N PHE A 140 -19.74 -16.73 -1.49
CA PHE A 140 -18.60 -16.16 -0.76
C PHE A 140 -18.99 -15.66 0.64
N GLY A 141 -20.27 -15.40 0.92
CA GLY A 141 -20.73 -14.90 2.22
C GLY A 141 -20.11 -13.52 2.57
N THR A 142 -20.02 -12.65 1.56
CA THR A 142 -19.37 -11.34 1.67
C THR A 142 -20.05 -10.42 2.67
N ARG A 143 -19.26 -9.79 3.54
CA ARG A 143 -19.68 -8.68 4.41
C ARG A 143 -18.78 -7.48 4.15
N VAL A 144 -19.40 -6.31 4.05
CA VAL A 144 -18.71 -5.05 3.85
C VAL A 144 -19.09 -4.08 4.95
N GLU A 145 -18.13 -3.70 5.78
CA GLU A 145 -18.28 -2.67 6.81
C GLU A 145 -17.58 -1.40 6.32
N VAL A 146 -18.31 -0.27 6.29
CA VAL A 146 -17.74 1.00 5.84
C VAL A 146 -17.31 1.82 7.05
N GLY A 147 -16.03 2.20 7.08
CA GLY A 147 -15.47 3.07 8.11
C GLY A 147 -16.11 4.45 8.13
N LEU A 148 -16.00 5.14 9.25
CA LEU A 148 -16.64 6.45 9.46
C LEU A 148 -15.86 7.57 8.79
N ASN A 149 -14.53 7.55 8.90
CA ASN A 149 -13.68 8.65 8.47
C ASN A 149 -13.55 8.74 6.95
N PRO A 150 -13.84 9.91 6.34
CA PRO A 150 -13.42 10.18 4.99
C PRO A 150 -11.91 10.37 4.91
N TYR A 151 -11.30 9.87 3.83
CA TYR A 151 -9.90 10.07 3.51
C TYR A 151 -9.71 10.34 2.01
N ILE A 152 -8.60 11.01 1.68
CA ILE A 152 -8.18 11.25 0.31
C ILE A 152 -6.69 10.91 0.14
N TRP A 153 -6.35 10.28 -0.99
CA TRP A 153 -5.00 9.82 -1.29
C TRP A 153 -4.32 10.77 -2.29
N LEU A 154 -3.38 11.54 -1.79
CA LEU A 154 -2.67 12.60 -2.51
C LEU A 154 -1.18 12.26 -2.64
N GLY A 155 -0.48 13.02 -3.46
CA GLY A 155 0.98 13.11 -3.50
C GLY A 155 1.46 14.49 -3.08
N THR A 156 2.78 14.62 -2.93
CA THR A 156 3.46 15.91 -2.77
C THR A 156 4.90 15.83 -3.23
N GLU A 157 5.45 16.97 -3.68
CA GLU A 157 6.89 17.11 -3.96
C GLU A 157 7.72 17.36 -2.70
N GLN A 158 7.09 17.46 -1.50
CA GLN A 158 7.82 17.52 -0.23
C GLN A 158 8.60 16.23 -0.02
N PRO A 159 9.94 16.27 0.07
CA PRO A 159 10.78 15.10 0.23
C PRO A 159 10.80 14.63 1.69
N PHE A 160 9.73 13.98 2.15
CA PHE A 160 9.73 13.38 3.47
C PHE A 160 10.86 12.35 3.59
N ARG A 161 11.57 12.36 4.72
CA ARG A 161 12.69 11.41 5.01
C ARG A 161 12.29 10.27 5.91
N SER A 162 11.15 10.42 6.59
CA SER A 162 10.56 9.48 7.55
C SER A 162 9.11 9.20 7.18
N PHE A 163 8.52 8.22 7.83
CA PHE A 163 7.06 8.09 7.83
C PHE A 163 6.49 9.08 8.86
N VAL A 164 5.74 10.06 8.40
CA VAL A 164 5.23 11.17 9.21
C VAL A 164 3.72 11.03 9.41
N PHE A 165 3.27 11.16 10.65
CA PHE A 165 1.88 11.38 11.00
C PHE A 165 1.75 12.82 11.54
N SER A 166 1.10 13.71 10.80
CA SER A 166 0.91 15.11 11.20
C SER A 166 -0.54 15.36 11.56
N PHE A 167 -0.81 15.65 12.83
CA PHE A 167 -2.15 15.97 13.36
C PHE A 167 -2.28 17.46 13.54
N ASN A 168 -3.24 18.06 12.84
CA ASN A 168 -3.44 19.50 12.82
C ASN A 168 -4.81 19.85 13.41
N ARG A 169 -4.81 20.71 14.43
CA ARG A 169 -6.06 21.26 14.99
C ARG A 169 -6.54 22.42 14.15
N THR A 170 -7.80 22.37 13.75
CA THR A 170 -8.51 23.46 13.08
C THR A 170 -9.69 23.95 13.96
N PRO A 171 -10.31 25.08 13.65
CA PRO A 171 -11.56 25.48 14.32
C PRO A 171 -12.71 24.46 14.17
N ALA A 172 -12.65 23.65 13.11
CA ALA A 172 -13.66 22.63 12.81
C ALA A 172 -13.37 21.26 13.48
N GLY A 173 -12.20 21.09 14.09
CA GLY A 173 -11.77 19.84 14.71
C GLY A 173 -10.39 19.40 14.22
N TRP A 174 -10.04 18.15 14.48
CA TRP A 174 -8.77 17.58 14.09
C TRP A 174 -8.81 16.97 12.67
N ILE A 175 -7.73 17.19 11.92
CA ILE A 175 -7.46 16.58 10.62
C ILE A 175 -6.00 16.14 10.59
N TRP A 176 -5.69 15.03 9.94
CA TRP A 176 -4.33 14.49 9.96
C TRP A 176 -3.87 13.97 8.62
N LEU A 177 -2.56 13.92 8.47
CA LEU A 177 -1.83 13.54 7.28
C LEU A 177 -0.91 12.37 7.60
N HIS A 178 -0.98 11.30 6.82
CA HIS A 178 0.02 10.24 6.78
C HIS A 178 0.91 10.47 5.56
N ALA A 179 2.19 10.71 5.76
CA ALA A 179 3.11 10.98 4.66
C ALA A 179 4.35 10.10 4.71
N TYR A 180 4.81 9.67 3.54
CA TYR A 180 6.03 8.89 3.39
C TYR A 180 6.62 9.05 1.99
N PRO A 181 7.97 8.98 1.82
CA PRO A 181 8.57 9.04 0.50
C PRO A 181 8.13 7.84 -0.33
N SER A 182 7.90 7.99 -1.63
CA SER A 182 7.43 6.88 -2.47
C SER A 182 8.22 6.67 -3.76
N VAL A 183 8.72 7.75 -4.34
CA VAL A 183 9.67 7.74 -5.45
C VAL A 183 10.64 8.92 -5.26
N ALA A 184 11.72 8.97 -6.03
CA ALA A 184 12.62 10.12 -5.99
C ALA A 184 11.85 11.43 -6.23
N GLY A 185 11.89 12.35 -5.25
CA GLY A 185 11.25 13.65 -5.31
C GLY A 185 9.74 13.69 -5.07
N ILE A 186 9.07 12.54 -4.85
CA ILE A 186 7.63 12.51 -4.56
C ILE A 186 7.35 11.68 -3.32
N SER A 187 6.51 12.22 -2.46
CA SER A 187 5.98 11.52 -1.29
C SER A 187 4.48 11.28 -1.42
N THR A 188 4.01 10.20 -0.82
CA THR A 188 2.58 9.91 -0.67
C THR A 188 2.04 10.68 0.53
N CYS A 189 0.84 11.23 0.39
CA CYS A 189 0.10 11.90 1.45
C CYS A 189 -1.32 11.36 1.51
N ILE A 190 -1.73 10.79 2.64
CA ILE A 190 -3.11 10.39 2.88
C ILE A 190 -3.67 11.33 3.94
N VAL A 191 -4.70 12.08 3.59
CA VAL A 191 -5.39 12.97 4.54
C VAL A 191 -6.65 12.29 5.01
N GLU A 192 -6.89 12.33 6.31
CA GLU A 192 -8.04 11.71 6.97
C GLU A 192 -8.58 12.66 8.07
N CYS A 193 -9.88 12.66 8.30
CA CYS A 193 -10.51 13.37 9.41
C CYS A 193 -11.87 12.74 9.77
N SER A 194 -12.43 13.18 10.90
CA SER A 194 -13.80 12.77 11.26
C SER A 194 -14.85 13.31 10.27
N PRO A 195 -16.01 12.66 10.11
CA PRO A 195 -17.10 13.16 9.28
C PRO A 195 -17.56 14.57 9.69
N HIS A 196 -17.50 14.88 10.99
CA HIS A 196 -17.83 16.20 11.52
C HIS A 196 -16.84 17.25 10.99
N THR A 197 -15.54 17.01 11.16
CA THR A 197 -14.48 17.93 10.70
C THR A 197 -14.54 18.12 9.18
N TRP A 198 -14.75 17.04 8.42
CA TRP A 198 -14.86 17.06 6.97
C TRP A 198 -15.98 17.99 6.47
N LYS A 199 -17.18 17.87 7.06
CA LYS A 199 -18.31 18.75 6.74
C LYS A 199 -18.11 20.17 7.23
N ALA A 200 -17.59 20.36 8.46
CA ALA A 200 -17.41 21.70 9.02
C ALA A 200 -16.30 22.50 8.30
N LEU A 201 -15.36 21.82 7.63
CA LEU A 201 -14.40 22.44 6.71
C LEU A 201 -14.96 22.67 5.30
N GLY A 202 -16.17 22.19 4.99
CA GLY A 202 -16.79 22.29 3.68
C GLY A 202 -16.16 21.38 2.61
N LEU A 203 -15.34 20.40 3.00
CA LEU A 203 -14.62 19.50 2.08
C LEU A 203 -15.56 18.59 1.27
N ASP A 204 -16.82 18.48 1.66
CA ASP A 204 -17.88 17.77 0.94
C ASP A 204 -18.53 18.60 -0.19
N LEU A 205 -18.30 19.91 -0.19
CA LEU A 205 -18.91 20.86 -1.13
C LEU A 205 -17.90 21.52 -2.04
N LEU A 206 -16.62 21.58 -1.63
CA LEU A 206 -15.55 22.19 -2.40
C LEU A 206 -15.21 21.36 -3.65
N GLY A 207 -14.86 22.06 -4.72
CA GLY A 207 -14.25 21.42 -5.90
C GLY A 207 -12.87 20.83 -5.59
N ASP A 208 -12.39 19.93 -6.45
CA ASP A 208 -11.11 19.23 -6.24
C ASP A 208 -9.94 20.20 -5.94
N ASP A 209 -9.80 21.27 -6.74
CA ASP A 209 -8.71 22.23 -6.60
C ASP A 209 -8.85 23.11 -5.33
N GLU A 210 -10.06 23.54 -5.00
CA GLU A 210 -10.34 24.35 -3.79
C GLU A 210 -10.11 23.52 -2.53
N GLY A 211 -10.55 22.26 -2.54
CA GLY A 211 -10.32 21.33 -1.45
C GLY A 211 -8.82 21.09 -1.22
N VAL A 212 -8.04 20.91 -2.29
CA VAL A 212 -6.58 20.75 -2.21
C VAL A 212 -5.91 22.02 -1.65
N GLN A 213 -6.30 23.21 -2.10
CA GLN A 213 -5.76 24.47 -1.57
C GLN A 213 -6.05 24.64 -0.07
N LEU A 214 -7.24 24.28 0.38
CA LEU A 214 -7.57 24.29 1.81
C LEU A 214 -6.65 23.34 2.60
N LEU A 215 -6.42 22.13 2.10
CA LEU A 215 -5.53 21.15 2.72
C LEU A 215 -4.08 21.65 2.73
N GLU A 216 -3.58 22.27 1.66
CA GLU A 216 -2.26 22.91 1.61
C GLU A 216 -2.10 23.98 2.70
N GLY A 217 -3.13 24.80 2.92
CA GLY A 217 -3.15 25.78 3.99
C GLY A 217 -3.10 25.14 5.39
N ILE A 218 -3.89 24.09 5.62
CA ILE A 218 -3.92 23.39 6.90
C ILE A 218 -2.56 22.71 7.20
N PHE A 219 -1.97 22.07 6.18
CA PHE A 219 -0.72 21.30 6.33
C PHE A 219 0.53 22.08 5.91
N GLN A 220 0.45 23.41 5.77
CA GLN A 220 1.54 24.27 5.30
C GLN A 220 2.88 23.98 5.98
N ARG A 221 2.89 23.76 7.31
CA ARG A 221 4.11 23.46 8.06
C ARG A 221 4.69 22.08 7.71
N ALA A 222 3.85 21.07 7.53
CA ALA A 222 4.30 19.72 7.19
C ALA A 222 4.78 19.66 5.74
N LEU A 223 4.15 20.42 4.85
CA LEU A 223 4.47 20.48 3.42
C LEU A 223 5.67 21.39 3.11
N ASP A 224 6.10 22.24 4.06
CA ASP A 224 7.27 23.13 3.92
C ASP A 224 7.26 23.93 2.59
N GLY A 225 6.11 24.51 2.24
CA GLY A 225 5.90 25.28 1.03
C GLY A 225 5.67 24.48 -0.27
N HIS A 226 5.72 23.14 -0.20
CA HIS A 226 5.43 22.29 -1.36
C HIS A 226 3.92 22.10 -1.53
N ARG A 227 3.52 21.81 -2.75
CA ARG A 227 2.12 21.60 -3.11
C ARG A 227 1.69 20.16 -2.93
N LEU A 228 0.38 19.96 -2.78
CA LEU A 228 -0.25 18.66 -2.88
C LEU A 228 -0.59 18.35 -4.35
N LEU A 229 -0.42 17.10 -4.72
CA LEU A 229 -0.71 16.58 -6.05
C LEU A 229 -2.01 15.75 -5.97
N SER A 230 -3.07 16.25 -6.63
CA SER A 230 -4.39 15.59 -6.63
C SER A 230 -4.59 14.61 -7.79
N ARG A 231 -3.66 14.54 -8.74
CA ARG A 231 -3.77 13.67 -9.91
C ARG A 231 -2.57 12.75 -10.04
N SER A 232 -2.82 11.46 -10.07
CA SER A 232 -1.81 10.45 -10.39
C SER A 232 -2.04 9.92 -11.80
N ARG A 233 -1.10 10.18 -12.71
CA ARG A 233 -1.20 9.83 -14.14
C ARG A 233 -2.56 10.21 -14.78
N GLY A 234 -3.07 11.39 -14.42
CA GLY A 234 -4.33 11.93 -14.95
C GLY A 234 -5.58 11.51 -14.19
N ALA A 235 -5.54 10.47 -13.36
CA ALA A 235 -6.66 10.09 -12.53
C ALA A 235 -6.76 11.01 -11.30
N PRO A 236 -7.90 11.69 -11.05
CA PRO A 236 -8.10 12.55 -9.91
C PRO A 236 -8.22 11.73 -8.61
N ALA A 237 -7.77 12.31 -7.51
CA ALA A 237 -8.01 11.80 -6.18
C ALA A 237 -9.41 12.21 -5.71
N HIS A 238 -10.10 11.31 -5.03
CA HIS A 238 -11.43 11.57 -4.49
C HIS A 238 -11.50 11.21 -3.01
N TRP A 239 -12.32 11.94 -2.27
CA TRP A 239 -12.69 11.56 -0.91
C TRP A 239 -13.46 10.26 -0.93
N GLN A 240 -13.08 9.35 -0.05
CA GLN A 240 -13.70 8.03 0.06
C GLN A 240 -13.68 7.56 1.51
N ARG A 241 -14.47 6.55 1.82
CA ARG A 241 -14.44 5.86 3.11
C ARG A 241 -13.88 4.47 2.92
N PHE A 242 -13.19 3.98 3.92
CA PHE A 242 -12.60 2.65 3.85
C PHE A 242 -13.69 1.57 3.92
N ALA A 243 -13.68 0.65 2.95
CA ALA A 243 -14.53 -0.52 2.94
C ALA A 243 -13.75 -1.72 3.49
N HIS A 244 -14.17 -2.22 4.64
CA HIS A 244 -13.63 -3.44 5.25
C HIS A 244 -14.38 -4.65 4.71
N VAL A 245 -13.74 -5.40 3.82
CA VAL A 245 -14.30 -6.57 3.15
C VAL A 245 -13.85 -7.84 3.85
N THR A 246 -14.81 -8.71 4.16
CA THR A 246 -14.58 -10.07 4.65
C THR A 246 -15.47 -11.06 3.92
N ASN A 247 -15.00 -12.30 3.77
CA ASN A 247 -15.74 -13.37 3.12
C ASN A 247 -15.71 -14.64 3.97
N ASP A 248 -16.80 -15.40 3.97
CA ASP A 248 -16.89 -16.69 4.67
C ASP A 248 -16.16 -17.80 3.92
N SER A 249 -16.07 -17.70 2.60
CA SER A 249 -15.23 -18.54 1.72
C SER A 249 -14.50 -17.66 0.71
N TRP A 250 -13.29 -18.05 0.32
CA TRP A 250 -12.54 -17.35 -0.73
C TRP A 250 -12.60 -18.09 -2.07
N TYR A 251 -13.31 -19.20 -2.16
CA TYR A 251 -13.55 -19.89 -3.43
C TYR A 251 -14.97 -20.41 -3.53
N HIS A 252 -15.44 -20.52 -4.74
CA HIS A 252 -16.69 -21.16 -5.12
C HIS A 252 -16.50 -21.76 -6.52
N ASP A 253 -16.80 -23.07 -6.67
CA ASP A 253 -16.49 -23.83 -7.88
C ASP A 253 -15.04 -23.60 -8.34
N THR A 254 -14.86 -23.09 -9.56
CA THR A 254 -13.55 -22.77 -10.13
C THR A 254 -13.18 -21.28 -10.00
N THR A 255 -13.90 -20.52 -9.20
CA THR A 255 -13.61 -19.09 -8.95
C THR A 255 -12.99 -18.92 -7.57
N VAL A 256 -11.88 -18.18 -7.49
CA VAL A 256 -11.17 -17.88 -6.24
C VAL A 256 -10.91 -16.38 -6.10
N LEU A 257 -11.09 -15.86 -4.90
CA LEU A 257 -10.80 -14.47 -4.55
C LEU A 257 -9.34 -14.29 -4.13
N LEU A 258 -8.75 -13.16 -4.52
CA LEU A 258 -7.35 -12.83 -4.18
C LEU A 258 -7.20 -11.34 -3.86
N GLY A 259 -6.39 -11.02 -2.85
CA GLY A 259 -6.10 -9.64 -2.44
C GLY A 259 -7.34 -8.90 -1.98
N ASP A 260 -7.51 -7.64 -2.40
CA ASP A 260 -8.61 -6.79 -1.93
C ASP A 260 -10.00 -7.30 -2.35
N ALA A 261 -10.10 -8.19 -3.34
CA ALA A 261 -11.35 -8.89 -3.65
C ALA A 261 -11.73 -9.89 -2.54
N ALA A 262 -10.74 -10.56 -1.95
CA ALA A 262 -10.93 -11.50 -0.85
C ALA A 262 -11.05 -10.81 0.50
N HIS A 263 -10.22 -9.79 0.74
CA HIS A 263 -10.12 -9.11 2.04
C HIS A 263 -9.47 -7.73 1.91
N THR A 264 -9.90 -6.80 2.72
CA THR A 264 -9.23 -5.50 2.84
C THR A 264 -8.68 -5.32 4.25
N THR A 265 -7.59 -4.54 4.36
CA THR A 265 -7.02 -4.10 5.64
C THR A 265 -6.82 -2.61 5.61
N HIS A 266 -7.23 -1.91 6.68
CA HIS A 266 -7.15 -0.46 6.75
C HIS A 266 -5.74 0.04 6.46
N PHE A 267 -5.61 1.10 5.67
CA PHE A 267 -4.32 1.63 5.16
C PHE A 267 -3.35 2.04 6.29
N THR A 268 -3.84 2.32 7.50
CA THR A 268 -3.01 2.63 8.68
C THR A 268 -2.10 1.48 9.12
N LEU A 269 -2.33 0.26 8.63
CA LEU A 269 -1.41 -0.88 8.81
C LEU A 269 -0.39 -1.00 7.67
N GLY A 270 -0.60 -0.36 6.53
CA GLY A 270 0.29 -0.44 5.37
C GLY A 270 0.42 -1.85 4.77
N SER A 271 -0.55 -2.74 4.98
CA SER A 271 -0.39 -4.18 4.71
C SER A 271 -1.08 -4.70 3.44
N GLY A 272 -1.99 -3.95 2.81
CA GLY A 272 -2.82 -4.46 1.71
C GLY A 272 -2.03 -5.08 0.55
N THR A 273 -1.09 -4.33 -0.03
CA THR A 273 -0.24 -4.82 -1.13
C THR A 273 0.59 -6.04 -0.73
N ARG A 274 1.16 -6.01 0.50
CA ARG A 274 1.91 -7.13 1.05
C ARG A 274 1.06 -8.41 1.12
N LEU A 275 -0.13 -8.31 1.66
CA LEU A 275 -1.04 -9.44 1.83
C LEU A 275 -1.50 -10.00 0.49
N ALA A 276 -1.85 -9.15 -0.47
CA ALA A 276 -2.22 -9.57 -1.82
C ALA A 276 -1.08 -10.32 -2.56
N MET A 277 0.18 -9.90 -2.35
CA MET A 277 1.33 -10.62 -2.92
C MET A 277 1.57 -11.97 -2.24
N ILE A 278 1.36 -12.07 -0.93
CA ILE A 278 1.44 -13.33 -0.21
C ILE A 278 0.34 -14.28 -0.65
N ASP A 279 -0.90 -13.78 -0.81
CA ASP A 279 -2.02 -14.58 -1.35
C ASP A 279 -1.67 -15.19 -2.70
N ALA A 280 -1.08 -14.39 -3.59
CA ALA A 280 -0.67 -14.81 -4.92
C ALA A 280 0.35 -15.96 -4.87
N VAL A 281 1.33 -15.89 -3.96
CA VAL A 281 2.34 -16.93 -3.79
C VAL A 281 1.74 -18.20 -3.22
N VAL A 282 0.87 -18.07 -2.20
CA VAL A 282 0.24 -19.23 -1.54
C VAL A 282 -0.71 -19.94 -2.49
N LEU A 283 -1.57 -19.20 -3.22
CA LEU A 283 -2.47 -19.81 -4.21
C LEU A 283 -1.70 -20.57 -5.29
N ALA A 284 -0.65 -19.94 -5.85
CA ALA A 284 0.17 -20.60 -6.87
C ALA A 284 0.93 -21.84 -6.31
N HIS A 285 1.30 -21.81 -5.04
CA HIS A 285 1.91 -22.96 -4.36
C HIS A 285 0.90 -24.09 -4.16
N SER A 286 -0.30 -23.79 -3.69
CA SER A 286 -1.37 -24.77 -3.51
C SER A 286 -1.73 -25.46 -4.82
N LEU A 287 -1.86 -24.71 -5.92
CA LEU A 287 -2.14 -25.27 -7.25
C LEU A 287 -1.06 -26.24 -7.74
N ARG A 288 0.18 -26.09 -7.31
CA ARG A 288 1.26 -27.01 -7.63
C ARG A 288 1.26 -28.27 -6.75
N GLU A 289 1.01 -28.11 -5.46
CA GLU A 289 1.17 -29.19 -4.46
C GLU A 289 -0.04 -30.17 -4.46
N TYR A 290 -1.23 -29.71 -4.83
CA TYR A 290 -2.43 -30.50 -4.82
C TYR A 290 -2.77 -31.01 -6.23
N PRO A 291 -3.23 -32.28 -6.36
CA PRO A 291 -3.42 -32.91 -7.66
C PRO A 291 -4.65 -32.39 -8.43
N ASP A 292 -5.57 -31.73 -7.72
CA ASP A 292 -6.78 -31.16 -8.31
C ASP A 292 -7.03 -29.73 -7.81
N VAL A 293 -7.72 -28.96 -8.64
CA VAL A 293 -8.00 -27.55 -8.38
C VAL A 293 -8.80 -27.36 -7.09
N GLN A 294 -9.80 -28.22 -6.83
CA GLN A 294 -10.67 -28.10 -5.65
C GLN A 294 -9.90 -28.30 -4.34
N GLY A 295 -8.98 -29.27 -4.31
CA GLY A 295 -8.08 -29.48 -3.18
C GLY A 295 -7.17 -28.29 -2.94
N ALA A 296 -6.61 -27.74 -4.02
CA ALA A 296 -5.74 -26.55 -3.96
C ALA A 296 -6.48 -25.32 -3.44
N LEU A 297 -7.71 -25.06 -3.91
CA LEU A 297 -8.51 -23.91 -3.48
C LEU A 297 -8.96 -24.03 -2.03
N ARG A 298 -9.32 -25.24 -1.58
CA ARG A 298 -9.67 -25.49 -0.18
C ARG A 298 -8.49 -25.21 0.75
N GLU A 299 -7.30 -25.66 0.38
CA GLU A 299 -6.09 -25.45 1.16
C GLU A 299 -5.70 -23.97 1.23
N TYR A 300 -5.74 -23.28 0.07
CA TYR A 300 -5.53 -21.84 0.00
C TYR A 300 -6.48 -21.08 0.92
N ASP A 301 -7.79 -21.34 0.82
CA ASP A 301 -8.81 -20.69 1.65
C ASP A 301 -8.56 -20.92 3.14
N LEU A 302 -8.35 -22.18 3.54
CA LEU A 302 -8.14 -22.56 4.93
C LEU A 302 -6.93 -21.86 5.55
N HIS A 303 -5.78 -21.94 4.87
CA HIS A 303 -4.54 -21.35 5.37
C HIS A 303 -4.58 -19.84 5.40
N ARG A 304 -4.99 -19.20 4.28
CA ARG A 304 -4.93 -17.75 4.18
C ARG A 304 -5.93 -17.06 5.09
N ARG A 305 -7.14 -17.58 5.23
CA ARG A 305 -8.11 -17.01 6.17
C ARG A 305 -7.64 -17.14 7.62
N ALA A 306 -7.06 -18.29 7.99
CA ALA A 306 -6.52 -18.47 9.34
C ALA A 306 -5.38 -17.50 9.66
N GLU A 307 -4.41 -17.33 8.75
CA GLU A 307 -3.30 -16.39 8.92
C GLU A 307 -3.74 -14.93 8.91
N LEU A 308 -4.80 -14.62 8.14
CA LEU A 308 -5.26 -13.25 7.98
C LEU A 308 -6.17 -12.75 9.10
N HIS A 309 -6.88 -13.65 9.78
CA HIS A 309 -7.83 -13.30 10.83
C HIS A 309 -7.25 -12.35 11.90
N PRO A 310 -6.05 -12.60 12.49
CA PRO A 310 -5.46 -11.66 13.45
C PRO A 310 -5.08 -10.31 12.81
N VAL A 311 -4.66 -10.30 11.54
CA VAL A 311 -4.30 -9.06 10.83
C VAL A 311 -5.56 -8.21 10.56
N GLN A 312 -6.66 -8.82 10.16
CA GLN A 312 -7.93 -8.13 9.97
C GLN A 312 -8.48 -7.60 11.30
N ALA A 313 -8.36 -8.36 12.39
CA ALA A 313 -8.74 -7.88 13.72
C ALA A 313 -7.91 -6.65 14.13
N ALA A 314 -6.59 -6.68 13.94
CA ALA A 314 -5.71 -5.54 14.19
C ALA A 314 -6.06 -4.33 13.29
N ALA A 315 -6.42 -4.57 12.02
CA ALA A 315 -6.83 -3.51 11.10
C ALA A 315 -8.12 -2.83 11.55
N ARG A 316 -9.13 -3.58 11.98
CA ARG A 316 -10.37 -3.04 12.54
C ARG A 316 -10.11 -2.23 13.81
N THR A 317 -9.30 -2.76 14.73
CA THR A 317 -8.91 -2.04 15.95
C THR A 317 -8.17 -0.75 15.62
N SER A 318 -7.26 -0.77 14.63
CA SER A 318 -6.56 0.44 14.19
C SER A 318 -7.52 1.46 13.55
N MET A 319 -8.44 1.03 12.69
CA MET A 319 -9.46 1.89 12.10
C MET A 319 -10.30 2.57 13.17
N ALA A 320 -10.88 1.79 14.10
CA ALA A 320 -11.68 2.31 15.21
C ALA A 320 -10.89 3.27 16.10
N TRP A 321 -9.59 3.03 16.31
CA TRP A 321 -8.72 3.93 17.07
C TRP A 321 -8.59 5.30 16.37
N PHE A 322 -8.40 5.34 15.04
CA PHE A 322 -8.33 6.60 14.28
C PHE A 322 -9.69 7.30 14.20
N GLU A 323 -10.80 6.56 14.17
CA GLU A 323 -12.16 7.12 14.23
C GLU A 323 -12.46 7.83 15.55
N HIS A 324 -11.71 7.51 16.62
CA HIS A 324 -11.83 8.09 17.94
C HIS A 324 -10.54 8.77 18.44
N VAL A 325 -9.69 9.20 17.49
CA VAL A 325 -8.35 9.72 17.80
C VAL A 325 -8.36 10.99 18.63
N ASP A 326 -9.42 11.78 18.56
CA ASP A 326 -9.65 13.00 19.34
C ASP A 326 -9.50 12.77 20.86
N GLN A 327 -9.88 11.57 21.36
CA GLN A 327 -9.75 11.20 22.77
C GLN A 327 -8.28 11.12 23.26
N TYR A 328 -7.33 11.08 22.34
CA TYR A 328 -5.90 10.94 22.64
C TYR A 328 -5.10 12.22 22.36
N LEU A 329 -5.64 13.16 21.59
CA LEU A 329 -4.90 14.33 21.08
C LEU A 329 -4.72 15.46 22.09
N ASP A 330 -5.37 15.40 23.25
CA ASP A 330 -5.13 16.30 24.37
C ASP A 330 -3.88 15.92 25.20
N ARG A 331 -3.27 14.78 24.90
CA ARG A 331 -2.02 14.31 25.52
C ARG A 331 -0.82 15.03 24.92
N ASP A 332 0.33 15.00 25.63
CA ASP A 332 1.58 15.37 24.99
C ASP A 332 1.92 14.40 23.85
N ALA A 333 2.74 14.87 22.89
CA ALA A 333 3.03 14.10 21.68
C ALA A 333 3.69 12.74 21.96
N VAL A 334 4.46 12.60 23.06
CA VAL A 334 5.11 11.34 23.41
C VAL A 334 4.09 10.32 23.92
N ALA A 335 3.19 10.75 24.81
CA ALA A 335 2.11 9.90 25.32
C ALA A 335 1.11 9.54 24.20
N PHE A 336 0.82 10.47 23.28
CA PHE A 336 0.00 10.23 22.10
C PHE A 336 0.65 9.21 21.17
N ALA A 337 1.94 9.39 20.83
CA ALA A 337 2.70 8.46 20.00
C ALA A 337 2.75 7.06 20.61
N HIS A 338 2.92 6.96 21.95
CA HIS A 338 2.83 5.68 22.64
C HIS A 338 1.45 5.04 22.45
N ALA A 339 0.35 5.77 22.69
CA ALA A 339 -1.00 5.26 22.49
C ALA A 339 -1.21 4.76 21.05
N MET A 340 -0.70 5.50 20.06
CA MET A 340 -0.76 5.11 18.66
C MET A 340 0.08 3.86 18.36
N SER A 341 1.24 3.67 19.00
CA SER A 341 2.11 2.51 18.78
C SER A 341 1.52 1.20 19.30
N VAL A 342 0.73 1.28 20.37
CA VAL A 342 0.12 0.09 21.03
C VAL A 342 -1.35 -0.12 20.68
N ARG A 343 -1.89 0.65 19.73
CA ARG A 343 -3.33 0.64 19.40
C ARG A 343 -3.89 -0.73 18.97
N HIS A 344 -3.04 -1.62 18.49
CA HIS A 344 -3.42 -2.97 18.03
C HIS A 344 -2.63 -4.08 18.73
N ALA A 345 -1.83 -3.75 19.74
CA ALA A 345 -1.06 -4.69 20.54
C ALA A 345 -1.37 -4.49 22.03
N GLY A 346 -1.32 -5.55 22.81
CA GLY A 346 -1.47 -5.45 24.26
C GLY A 346 -0.40 -4.55 24.88
N GLN A 347 -0.77 -3.77 25.89
CA GLN A 347 0.17 -2.90 26.61
C GLN A 347 1.12 -3.74 27.46
N SER A 348 2.42 -3.59 27.23
CA SER A 348 3.47 -4.10 28.14
C SER A 348 4.21 -2.92 28.76
N PRO A 349 4.48 -2.91 30.07
CA PRO A 349 5.25 -1.85 30.73
C PRO A 349 6.60 -1.57 30.08
N TRP A 350 7.25 -2.59 29.54
CA TRP A 350 8.51 -2.47 28.81
C TRP A 350 8.39 -1.70 27.51
N HIS A 351 7.27 -1.79 26.81
CA HIS A 351 7.03 -1.00 25.59
C HIS A 351 7.03 0.50 25.87
N HIS A 352 6.45 0.92 26.99
CA HIS A 352 6.46 2.32 27.40
C HIS A 352 7.88 2.84 27.67
N GLN A 353 8.69 2.09 28.41
CA GLN A 353 10.07 2.48 28.70
C GLN A 353 10.93 2.54 27.43
N LEU A 354 10.79 1.57 26.53
CA LEU A 354 11.46 1.59 25.23
C LEU A 354 11.01 2.77 24.37
N HIS A 355 9.73 3.12 24.42
CA HIS A 355 9.20 4.28 23.72
C HIS A 355 9.79 5.58 24.24
N LEU A 356 9.85 5.78 25.57
CA LEU A 356 10.49 6.93 26.19
C LEU A 356 11.98 7.04 25.80
N ALA A 357 12.71 5.92 25.84
CA ALA A 357 14.10 5.88 25.42
C ALA A 357 14.28 6.29 23.94
N THR A 358 13.32 5.98 23.07
CA THR A 358 13.36 6.36 21.65
C THR A 358 13.31 7.89 21.42
N GLN A 359 12.84 8.66 22.40
CA GLN A 359 12.83 10.13 22.29
C GLN A 359 14.25 10.72 22.41
N ILE A 360 15.22 9.97 22.95
CA ILE A 360 16.60 10.41 23.10
C ILE A 360 17.35 10.25 21.77
N THR A 361 17.96 11.31 21.27
CA THR A 361 18.66 11.33 19.98
C THR A 361 19.77 10.27 19.85
N ALA A 362 20.56 10.05 20.93
CA ALA A 362 21.60 9.02 20.93
C ALA A 362 21.01 7.61 20.79
N VAL A 363 19.90 7.32 21.47
CA VAL A 363 19.21 6.03 21.38
C VAL A 363 18.64 5.82 19.98
N ARG A 364 18.05 6.86 19.35
CA ARG A 364 17.62 6.78 17.95
C ARG A 364 18.79 6.48 17.01
N GLY A 365 19.92 7.15 17.20
CA GLY A 365 21.15 6.88 16.43
C GLY A 365 21.60 5.42 16.54
N ALA A 366 21.66 4.89 17.76
CA ALA A 366 22.00 3.49 18.02
C ALA A 366 20.99 2.51 17.37
N ARG A 367 19.70 2.78 17.47
CA ARG A 367 18.65 1.97 16.82
C ARG A 367 18.76 1.99 15.29
N ARG A 368 19.06 3.14 14.68
CA ARG A 368 19.30 3.25 13.23
C ARG A 368 20.54 2.43 12.81
N ALA A 369 21.63 2.51 13.57
CA ALA A 369 22.84 1.71 13.30
C ALA A 369 22.54 0.20 13.40
N PHE A 370 21.80 -0.23 14.42
CA PHE A 370 21.37 -1.63 14.57
C PHE A 370 20.46 -2.06 13.41
N ALA A 371 19.48 -1.24 13.05
CA ALA A 371 18.59 -1.50 11.92
C ALA A 371 19.37 -1.62 10.60
N THR A 372 20.39 -0.80 10.40
CA THR A 372 21.29 -0.87 9.23
C THR A 372 22.07 -2.19 9.21
N GLY A 373 22.64 -2.62 10.35
CA GLY A 373 23.30 -3.92 10.46
C GLY A 373 22.36 -5.09 10.19
N ARG A 374 21.14 -5.05 10.74
CA ARG A 374 20.12 -6.07 10.50
C ARG A 374 19.73 -6.14 9.02
N ARG A 375 19.49 -5.01 8.37
CA ARG A 375 19.18 -4.96 6.92
C ARG A 375 20.32 -5.56 6.10
N TRP A 376 21.56 -5.19 6.38
CA TRP A 376 22.72 -5.74 5.71
C TRP A 376 22.79 -7.26 5.86
N TYR A 377 22.56 -7.80 7.06
CA TYR A 377 22.52 -9.23 7.31
C TYR A 377 21.39 -9.93 6.52
N LEU A 378 20.18 -9.37 6.54
CA LEU A 378 19.03 -9.92 5.81
C LEU A 378 19.25 -9.89 4.30
N ALA A 379 19.77 -8.78 3.76
CA ALA A 379 20.10 -8.65 2.36
C ALA A 379 21.14 -9.69 1.92
N ARG A 380 22.20 -9.88 2.71
CA ARG A 380 23.20 -10.91 2.43
C ARG A 380 22.60 -12.32 2.44
N ARG A 381 21.70 -12.59 3.35
CA ARG A 381 20.98 -13.88 3.43
C ARG A 381 20.07 -14.12 2.21
N ARG A 382 19.49 -13.08 1.64
CA ARG A 382 18.67 -13.12 0.42
C ARG A 382 19.52 -13.23 -0.86
N GLY A 383 20.81 -13.05 -0.77
CA GLY A 383 21.68 -12.91 -1.95
C GLY A 383 21.50 -11.56 -2.66
N ASP A 384 20.95 -10.57 -1.95
CA ASP A 384 20.70 -9.22 -2.44
C ASP A 384 21.94 -8.35 -2.25
N MET A 385 22.69 -8.12 -3.31
CA MET A 385 23.86 -7.23 -3.32
C MET A 385 23.48 -5.75 -3.50
N ALA A 386 22.24 -5.45 -3.89
CA ALA A 386 21.74 -4.09 -4.09
C ALA A 386 21.30 -3.39 -2.78
N ALA A 387 21.24 -4.12 -1.66
CA ALA A 387 20.82 -3.58 -0.36
C ALA A 387 21.76 -2.55 0.27
N ARG A 388 22.70 -2.01 -0.49
CA ARG A 388 23.49 -0.83 -0.11
C ARG A 388 22.75 0.50 -0.31
N GLN A 389 21.44 0.47 -0.43
CA GLN A 389 20.65 1.70 -0.51
C GLN A 389 20.90 2.57 0.72
N ARG A 390 21.44 3.76 0.46
CA ARG A 390 21.53 4.82 1.46
C ARG A 390 20.11 5.35 1.74
N PRO A 391 19.85 5.84 2.95
CA PRO A 391 18.64 6.61 3.19
C PRO A 391 18.56 7.76 2.19
N TRP A 392 17.37 8.11 1.78
CA TRP A 392 17.11 9.27 0.95
C TRP A 392 17.56 10.55 1.68
N ASP A 393 18.59 11.23 1.18
CA ASP A 393 19.18 12.43 1.82
C ASP A 393 18.55 13.73 1.32
N GLY A 394 17.66 13.68 0.35
CA GLY A 394 16.98 14.86 -0.21
C GLY A 394 17.83 15.71 -1.18
N ASP A 395 19.13 15.51 -1.25
CA ASP A 395 20.05 16.38 -2.00
C ASP A 395 20.50 15.86 -3.38
N GLU A 396 20.08 14.67 -3.83
CA GLU A 396 20.46 14.16 -5.16
C GLU A 396 19.52 14.64 -6.28
N GLY A 397 19.07 15.90 -6.23
CA GLY A 397 18.16 16.54 -7.19
C GLY A 397 18.84 17.37 -8.29
N SER A 398 20.17 17.30 -8.50
CA SER A 398 20.82 18.16 -9.51
C SER A 398 21.78 17.46 -10.48
N ALA A 399 21.72 16.14 -10.63
CA ALA A 399 22.54 15.46 -11.63
C ALA A 399 21.65 14.65 -12.60
N GLY A 400 21.43 15.22 -13.79
CA GLY A 400 21.03 14.48 -14.99
C GLY A 400 19.54 14.37 -15.25
N SER A 401 18.93 15.45 -15.72
CA SER A 401 17.72 15.35 -16.54
C SER A 401 18.06 14.74 -17.90
N GLU A 402 18.22 13.44 -17.97
CA GLU A 402 18.05 12.74 -19.25
C GLU A 402 16.53 12.62 -19.50
N SER A 403 16.06 13.46 -20.41
CA SER A 403 14.72 13.35 -21.01
C SER A 403 14.52 11.92 -21.51
N PRO A 404 13.39 11.27 -21.24
CA PRO A 404 13.10 9.98 -21.83
C PRO A 404 13.04 10.15 -23.35
N ARG A 405 13.94 9.49 -24.08
CA ARG A 405 13.87 9.38 -25.54
C ARG A 405 12.50 8.84 -25.91
N SER A 406 11.79 9.62 -26.71
CA SER A 406 10.52 9.23 -27.30
C SER A 406 10.72 7.95 -28.12
N VAL A 407 10.19 6.85 -27.61
CA VAL A 407 10.05 5.62 -28.41
C VAL A 407 8.90 5.89 -29.36
N SER A 408 9.22 6.14 -30.61
CA SER A 408 8.26 6.30 -31.70
C SER A 408 7.45 5.01 -31.87
N ALA A 409 6.12 5.16 -31.86
CA ALA A 409 5.19 4.08 -32.17
C ALA A 409 5.44 3.53 -33.60
N PRO A 410 5.29 2.22 -33.86
CA PRO A 410 5.36 1.67 -35.19
C PRO A 410 4.23 2.22 -36.06
N ARG A 411 4.55 2.71 -37.25
CA ARG A 411 3.58 3.18 -38.24
C ARG A 411 2.73 2.01 -38.72
N PRO A 412 1.40 2.20 -38.90
CA PRO A 412 0.56 1.19 -39.57
C PRO A 412 0.97 1.05 -41.03
N GLY A 413 1.16 -0.20 -41.47
CA GLY A 413 1.50 -0.53 -42.84
C GLY A 413 0.44 -0.05 -43.83
N ALA A 414 0.90 0.52 -44.91
CA ALA A 414 0.07 0.91 -46.06
C ALA A 414 -0.46 -0.34 -46.76
N PRO A 415 -1.68 -0.29 -47.33
CA PRO A 415 -2.19 -1.38 -48.16
C PRO A 415 -1.45 -1.44 -49.47
N GLY A 416 -0.89 -2.59 -49.78
CA GLY A 416 -0.31 -2.87 -51.09
C GLY A 416 -1.39 -3.10 -52.13
N ASN A 417 -1.15 -2.58 -53.33
CA ASN A 417 -1.84 -2.91 -54.58
C ASN A 417 -1.61 -4.37 -54.94
#